data_8c23ccb3a0036647aca4a2f0f78bd4a1
#
_entry.id   8c23ccb3a0036647aca4a2f0f78bd4a1
#
_cell.length_a   1.000
_cell.length_b   1.000
_cell.length_c   1.000
_cell.angle_alpha   90.00
_cell.angle_beta   90.00
_cell.angle_gamma   90.00
#
_symmetry.space_group_name_H-M   'P 1'
#
loop_
_entity.id
_entity.type
_entity.pdbx_description
1 polymer ?
#
loop_
_entity_poly.entity_id
_entity_poly.type
_entity_poly.pdbx_seq_one_letter_code
_entity_poly.pdbx_strand_id
1 'polypeptide(L)'
;ELNDAPIAVDLRSVGGVGLCGPRPDVDDVARALATQLTVLHSPAEVVLACLTSTSGRARWAWLDWMPHTSSPHSPLGGPHLASDAGTGRVLLARLEELVDQRRTAVSRVADRGPVDGEETVEPPVLPSVVVIADDASVERARLVRIAERGPDVGVYVVWLGLTVAALPAACRAFVEVGPGHGSSVGLVRRGLVIGRIATESVDTAAADRLARQLAPVVDAGAPVADESDLPRTMSVVTLLG
;
A
#
# COMPACT_ATOMS: atom_id res chain seq x y z
N GLU A 1 11.02 -1.12 -30.84
CA GLU A 1 10.10 -1.82 -29.94
C GLU A 1 10.94 -2.60 -28.94
N LEU A 2 10.74 -2.34 -27.65
CA LEU A 2 11.30 -3.15 -26.57
C LEU A 2 10.27 -4.26 -26.29
N ASN A 3 10.64 -5.50 -26.57
CA ASN A 3 9.87 -6.66 -26.16
C ASN A 3 10.29 -7.04 -24.73
N ASP A 4 9.31 -7.48 -23.92
CA ASP A 4 9.51 -7.98 -22.55
C ASP A 4 10.17 -7.00 -21.55
N ALA A 5 9.99 -5.67 -21.76
CA ALA A 5 10.42 -4.67 -20.81
C ALA A 5 9.39 -4.54 -19.66
N PRO A 6 9.83 -4.52 -18.39
CA PRO A 6 8.92 -4.32 -17.28
C PRO A 6 8.35 -2.88 -17.30
N ILE A 7 7.05 -2.76 -17.00
CA ILE A 7 6.40 -1.47 -16.81
C ILE A 7 6.29 -1.23 -15.31
N ALA A 8 7.07 -0.31 -14.79
CA ALA A 8 7.00 0.11 -13.40
C ALA A 8 6.11 1.34 -13.26
N VAL A 9 5.25 1.32 -12.25
CA VAL A 9 4.40 2.46 -11.88
C VAL A 9 4.79 2.91 -10.48
N ASP A 10 5.32 4.11 -10.38
CA ASP A 10 5.65 4.72 -9.09
C ASP A 10 4.37 5.24 -8.41
N LEU A 11 3.96 4.59 -7.31
CA LEU A 11 2.76 4.94 -6.54
C LEU A 11 2.80 6.37 -5.99
N ARG A 12 3.96 6.92 -5.71
CA ARG A 12 4.10 8.31 -5.25
C ARG A 12 3.69 9.30 -6.34
N SER A 13 4.10 9.03 -7.57
CA SER A 13 3.81 9.91 -8.71
C SER A 13 2.37 9.82 -9.19
N VAL A 14 1.76 8.63 -9.11
CA VAL A 14 0.38 8.39 -9.59
C VAL A 14 -0.67 8.45 -8.49
N GLY A 15 -0.28 8.34 -7.23
CA GLY A 15 -1.15 8.46 -6.06
C GLY A 15 -2.04 7.26 -5.81
N GLY A 16 -2.77 6.77 -6.80
CA GLY A 16 -3.62 5.58 -6.75
C GLY A 16 -3.61 4.84 -8.06
N VAL A 17 -3.81 3.54 -7.99
CA VAL A 17 -3.87 2.65 -9.16
C VAL A 17 -5.22 1.95 -9.20
N GLY A 18 -5.84 1.92 -10.38
CA GLY A 18 -7.04 1.14 -10.65
C GLY A 18 -6.67 -0.16 -11.36
N LEU A 19 -7.22 -1.28 -10.92
CA LEU A 19 -7.21 -2.56 -11.63
C LEU A 19 -8.64 -2.84 -12.08
N CYS A 20 -8.88 -3.05 -13.36
CA CYS A 20 -10.22 -3.29 -13.86
C CYS A 20 -10.24 -4.34 -14.96
N GLY A 21 -11.39 -4.99 -15.14
CA GLY A 21 -11.59 -6.08 -16.08
C GLY A 21 -12.44 -7.20 -15.52
N PRO A 22 -12.39 -8.40 -16.11
CA PRO A 22 -13.07 -9.59 -15.59
C PRO A 22 -12.61 -9.88 -14.16
N ARG A 23 -13.57 -10.07 -13.25
CA ARG A 23 -13.32 -10.13 -11.81
C ARG A 23 -12.27 -11.17 -11.40
N PRO A 24 -12.29 -12.42 -11.89
CA PRO A 24 -11.27 -13.40 -11.51
C PRO A 24 -9.86 -12.96 -11.88
N ASP A 25 -9.69 -12.40 -13.07
CA ASP A 25 -8.39 -11.96 -13.58
C ASP A 25 -7.86 -10.75 -12.79
N VAL A 26 -8.74 -9.80 -12.47
CA VAL A 26 -8.41 -8.64 -11.62
C VAL A 26 -8.00 -9.08 -10.22
N ASP A 27 -8.69 -10.05 -9.64
CA ASP A 27 -8.35 -10.60 -8.32
C ASP A 27 -6.97 -11.27 -8.34
N ASP A 28 -6.63 -12.01 -9.40
CA ASP A 28 -5.34 -12.67 -9.56
C ASP A 28 -4.19 -11.66 -9.74
N VAL A 29 -4.41 -10.61 -10.52
CA VAL A 29 -3.44 -9.50 -10.70
C VAL A 29 -3.27 -8.70 -9.40
N ALA A 30 -4.36 -8.43 -8.67
CA ALA A 30 -4.28 -7.73 -7.40
C ALA A 30 -3.52 -8.53 -6.33
N ARG A 31 -3.68 -9.87 -6.32
CA ARG A 31 -2.89 -10.76 -5.47
C ARG A 31 -1.42 -10.77 -5.86
N ALA A 32 -1.12 -10.79 -7.16
CA ALA A 32 0.26 -10.69 -7.65
C ALA A 32 0.93 -9.38 -7.20
N LEU A 33 0.22 -8.25 -7.33
CA LEU A 33 0.71 -6.95 -6.87
C LEU A 33 0.96 -6.95 -5.35
N ALA A 34 0.00 -7.43 -4.56
CA ALA A 34 0.15 -7.51 -3.11
C ALA A 34 1.30 -8.43 -2.70
N THR A 35 1.42 -9.58 -3.35
CA THR A 35 2.52 -10.54 -3.15
C THR A 35 3.88 -9.90 -3.47
N GLN A 36 3.99 -9.21 -4.60
CA GLN A 36 5.22 -8.52 -5.00
C GLN A 36 5.62 -7.46 -3.97
N LEU A 37 4.68 -6.65 -3.51
CA LEU A 37 4.94 -5.65 -2.47
C LEU A 37 5.48 -6.28 -1.19
N THR A 38 4.89 -7.39 -0.74
CA THR A 38 5.28 -8.06 0.52
C THR A 38 6.56 -8.87 0.43
N VAL A 39 6.96 -9.33 -0.75
CA VAL A 39 8.22 -10.05 -0.95
C VAL A 39 9.39 -9.08 -1.11
N LEU A 40 9.16 -7.92 -1.71
CA LEU A 40 10.21 -6.93 -2.00
C LEU A 40 10.44 -5.93 -0.86
N HIS A 41 9.51 -5.81 0.08
CA HIS A 41 9.57 -4.83 1.16
C HIS A 41 9.30 -5.50 2.51
N SER A 42 9.96 -5.04 3.53
CA SER A 42 9.72 -5.48 4.91
C SER A 42 8.41 -4.87 5.48
N PRO A 43 7.84 -5.47 6.54
CA PRO A 43 6.70 -4.87 7.25
C PRO A 43 6.97 -3.50 7.88
N ALA A 44 8.24 -3.12 8.08
CA ALA A 44 8.64 -1.78 8.49
C ALA A 44 8.64 -0.77 7.34
N GLU A 45 8.63 -1.23 6.08
CA GLU A 45 8.59 -0.38 4.89
C GLU A 45 7.20 -0.28 4.28
N VAL A 46 6.45 -1.40 4.28
CA VAL A 46 5.12 -1.47 3.67
C VAL A 46 4.14 -2.20 4.60
N VAL A 47 2.99 -1.61 4.79
CA VAL A 47 1.83 -2.20 5.47
C VAL A 47 0.71 -2.36 4.46
N LEU A 48 0.05 -3.52 4.48
CA LEU A 48 -1.12 -3.79 3.66
C LEU A 48 -2.41 -3.67 4.48
N ALA A 49 -3.44 -3.11 3.86
CA ALA A 49 -4.81 -3.14 4.36
C ALA A 49 -5.76 -3.50 3.22
N CYS A 50 -6.90 -4.09 3.54
CA CYS A 50 -7.90 -4.47 2.55
C CYS A 50 -9.31 -4.12 3.03
N LEU A 51 -10.06 -3.46 2.16
CA LEU A 51 -11.49 -3.18 2.30
C LEU A 51 -12.23 -4.06 1.30
N THR A 52 -13.01 -5.00 1.79
CA THR A 52 -13.79 -5.92 0.97
C THR A 52 -15.21 -6.08 1.53
N SER A 53 -16.08 -6.81 0.83
CA SER A 53 -17.39 -7.21 1.33
C SER A 53 -17.33 -8.53 2.07
N THR A 54 -18.42 -8.89 2.75
CA THR A 54 -18.57 -10.20 3.40
C THR A 54 -18.40 -11.34 2.40
N SER A 55 -18.91 -11.20 1.17
CA SER A 55 -18.71 -12.17 0.09
C SER A 55 -17.26 -12.20 -0.45
N GLY A 56 -16.53 -11.09 -0.34
CA GLY A 56 -15.14 -10.97 -0.73
C GLY A 56 -14.13 -11.48 0.28
N ARG A 57 -14.55 -11.66 1.56
CA ARG A 57 -13.68 -12.04 2.66
C ARG A 57 -12.79 -13.26 2.36
N ALA A 58 -13.37 -14.28 1.75
CA ALA A 58 -12.64 -15.52 1.45
C ALA A 58 -11.51 -15.33 0.45
N ARG A 59 -11.66 -14.39 -0.50
CA ARG A 59 -10.61 -14.07 -1.51
C ARG A 59 -9.36 -13.43 -0.91
N TRP A 60 -9.53 -12.74 0.22
CA TRP A 60 -8.49 -11.97 0.91
C TRP A 60 -8.06 -12.57 2.24
N ALA A 61 -8.62 -13.73 2.63
CA ALA A 61 -8.34 -14.38 3.93
C ALA A 61 -6.85 -14.72 4.14
N TRP A 62 -6.10 -14.93 3.06
CA TRP A 62 -4.66 -15.17 3.11
C TRP A 62 -3.87 -13.98 3.69
N LEU A 63 -4.41 -12.76 3.61
CA LEU A 63 -3.81 -11.58 4.21
C LEU A 63 -3.70 -11.68 5.74
N ASP A 64 -4.54 -12.45 6.40
CA ASP A 64 -4.47 -12.64 7.85
C ASP A 64 -3.17 -13.34 8.31
N TRP A 65 -2.49 -14.03 7.38
CA TRP A 65 -1.20 -14.67 7.64
C TRP A 65 0.00 -13.81 7.28
N MET A 66 -0.21 -12.68 6.58
CA MET A 66 0.89 -11.84 6.14
C MET A 66 1.42 -10.97 7.28
N PRO A 67 2.75 -10.94 7.51
CA PRO A 67 3.35 -10.06 8.50
C PRO A 67 3.01 -8.57 8.28
N HIS A 68 2.79 -8.17 7.03
CA HIS A 68 2.46 -6.80 6.61
C HIS A 68 1.07 -6.33 7.04
N THR A 69 0.21 -7.23 7.53
CA THR A 69 -1.14 -6.90 8.04
C THR A 69 -1.26 -7.01 9.55
N SER A 70 -0.20 -7.45 10.24
CA SER A 70 -0.17 -7.67 11.68
C SER A 70 1.12 -7.18 12.34
N SER A 71 1.94 -6.42 11.61
CA SER A 71 3.21 -5.89 12.13
C SER A 71 3.01 -5.00 13.35
N PRO A 72 3.84 -5.14 14.39
CA PRO A 72 3.86 -4.21 15.52
C PRO A 72 4.26 -2.79 15.10
N HIS A 73 4.91 -2.63 13.94
CA HIS A 73 5.27 -1.34 13.36
C HIS A 73 4.14 -0.70 12.53
N SER A 74 3.00 -1.39 12.41
CA SER A 74 1.87 -0.83 11.66
C SER A 74 1.30 0.42 12.34
N PRO A 75 1.17 1.54 11.60
CA PRO A 75 0.58 2.76 12.13
C PRO A 75 -0.95 2.67 12.26
N LEU A 76 -1.58 1.61 11.72
CA LEU A 76 -3.04 1.50 11.68
C LEU A 76 -3.64 0.92 12.96
N GLY A 77 -2.90 0.12 13.69
CA GLY A 77 -3.43 -0.63 14.83
C GLY A 77 -4.61 -1.57 14.48
N GLY A 78 -4.74 -2.70 15.16
CA GLY A 78 -5.83 -3.66 14.98
C GLY A 78 -5.91 -4.31 13.59
N PRO A 79 -7.05 -4.95 13.23
CA PRO A 79 -7.20 -5.69 11.99
C PRO A 79 -7.09 -4.80 10.75
N HIS A 80 -6.32 -5.26 9.76
CA HIS A 80 -6.13 -4.59 8.48
C HIS A 80 -7.06 -5.11 7.38
N LEU A 81 -7.75 -6.23 7.61
CA LEU A 81 -8.75 -6.78 6.69
C LEU A 81 -10.15 -6.47 7.22
N ALA A 82 -10.85 -5.59 6.53
CA ALA A 82 -12.23 -5.21 6.83
C ALA A 82 -13.16 -5.79 5.77
N SER A 83 -14.17 -6.55 6.20
CA SER A 83 -15.07 -7.29 5.31
C SER A 83 -16.56 -7.04 5.55
N ASP A 84 -16.89 -6.07 6.38
CA ASP A 84 -18.25 -5.64 6.65
C ASP A 84 -18.32 -4.14 6.93
N ALA A 85 -19.53 -3.58 7.00
CA ALA A 85 -19.72 -2.14 7.19
C ALA A 85 -19.15 -1.61 8.52
N GLY A 86 -19.11 -2.42 9.57
CA GLY A 86 -18.60 -2.05 10.88
C GLY A 86 -17.09 -1.94 10.86
N THR A 87 -16.42 -3.02 10.47
CA THR A 87 -14.96 -3.11 10.36
C THR A 87 -14.43 -2.14 9.30
N GLY A 88 -15.15 -1.94 8.18
CA GLY A 88 -14.81 -0.98 7.14
C GLY A 88 -14.80 0.46 7.65
N ARG A 89 -15.81 0.88 8.43
CA ARG A 89 -15.82 2.22 9.04
C ARG A 89 -14.68 2.45 10.01
N VAL A 90 -14.33 1.43 10.80
CA VAL A 90 -13.21 1.51 11.75
C VAL A 90 -11.88 1.66 11.01
N LEU A 91 -11.64 0.83 9.98
CA LEU A 91 -10.41 0.92 9.19
C LEU A 91 -10.29 2.26 8.46
N LEU A 92 -11.39 2.75 7.86
CA LEU A 92 -11.41 4.07 7.22
C LEU A 92 -11.11 5.20 8.19
N ALA A 93 -11.67 5.16 9.41
CA ALA A 93 -11.39 6.18 10.43
C ALA A 93 -9.90 6.21 10.80
N ARG A 94 -9.27 5.04 10.96
CA ARG A 94 -7.83 4.94 11.25
C ARG A 94 -6.96 5.46 10.08
N LEU A 95 -7.36 5.16 8.85
CA LEU A 95 -6.65 5.67 7.67
C LEU A 95 -6.77 7.19 7.55
N GLU A 96 -7.94 7.77 7.80
CA GLU A 96 -8.15 9.22 7.82
C GLU A 96 -7.31 9.88 8.91
N GLU A 97 -7.34 9.34 10.12
CA GLU A 97 -6.52 9.82 11.23
C GLU A 97 -5.02 9.76 10.91
N LEU A 98 -4.54 8.66 10.34
CA LEU A 98 -3.14 8.50 9.92
C LEU A 98 -2.74 9.57 8.89
N VAL A 99 -3.57 9.76 7.86
CA VAL A 99 -3.32 10.78 6.83
C VAL A 99 -3.25 12.18 7.44
N ASP A 100 -4.18 12.52 8.34
CA ASP A 100 -4.21 13.84 8.99
C ASP A 100 -3.02 14.05 9.94
N GLN A 101 -2.64 13.05 10.72
CA GLN A 101 -1.46 13.09 11.59
C GLN A 101 -0.17 13.31 10.78
N ARG A 102 0.03 12.53 9.71
CA ARG A 102 1.21 12.63 8.86
C ARG A 102 1.28 13.96 8.11
N ARG A 103 0.16 14.46 7.58
CA ARG A 103 0.08 15.79 6.94
C ARG A 103 0.42 16.90 7.93
N THR A 104 -0.09 16.82 9.15
CA THR A 104 0.24 17.79 10.20
C THR A 104 1.73 17.76 10.55
N ALA A 105 2.35 16.57 10.57
CA ALA A 105 3.79 16.42 10.82
C ALA A 105 4.62 17.05 9.70
N VAL A 106 4.28 16.78 8.43
CA VAL A 106 4.94 17.37 7.26
C VAL A 106 4.82 18.89 7.27
N SER A 107 3.63 19.45 7.53
CA SER A 107 3.45 20.90 7.61
C SER A 107 4.31 21.54 8.69
N ARG A 108 4.42 20.93 9.87
CA ARG A 108 5.28 21.44 10.95
C ARG A 108 6.77 21.44 10.61
N VAL A 109 7.22 20.48 9.79
CA VAL A 109 8.62 20.44 9.30
C VAL A 109 8.83 21.55 8.28
N ALA A 110 7.90 21.72 7.33
CA ALA A 110 7.97 22.79 6.34
C ALA A 110 7.99 24.19 6.96
N ASP A 111 7.21 24.43 8.04
CA ASP A 111 7.16 25.71 8.75
C ASP A 111 8.48 26.06 9.49
N ARG A 112 9.34 25.08 9.75
CA ARG A 112 10.65 25.32 10.41
C ARG A 112 11.74 25.82 9.47
N GLY A 113 11.50 25.84 8.17
CA GLY A 113 12.43 26.28 7.14
C GLY A 113 13.61 25.31 6.91
N PRO A 114 14.30 25.42 5.76
CA PRO A 114 15.47 24.61 5.50
C PRO A 114 16.61 25.03 6.44
N VAL A 115 17.21 24.07 7.12
CA VAL A 115 18.49 24.24 7.81
C VAL A 115 19.56 24.18 6.73
N ASP A 116 20.18 25.35 6.46
CA ASP A 116 21.32 25.58 5.56
C ASP A 116 21.66 24.53 4.49
N GLY A 117 21.28 24.81 3.26
CA GLY A 117 22.10 24.52 2.07
C GLY A 117 22.04 23.11 1.46
N GLU A 118 21.36 22.14 2.03
CA GLU A 118 21.16 20.82 1.41
C GLU A 118 19.81 20.74 0.70
N GLU A 119 19.83 20.31 -0.59
CA GLU A 119 18.61 19.80 -1.24
C GLU A 119 18.11 18.60 -0.43
N THR A 120 17.21 18.84 0.50
CA THR A 120 16.61 17.80 1.31
C THR A 120 15.63 17.01 0.43
N VAL A 121 16.10 15.89 -0.12
CA VAL A 121 15.22 14.82 -0.58
C VAL A 121 14.44 14.37 0.66
N GLU A 122 13.18 14.75 0.73
CA GLU A 122 12.31 14.39 1.85
C GLU A 122 12.27 12.87 1.99
N PRO A 123 12.71 12.30 3.13
CA PRO A 123 12.74 10.85 3.28
C PRO A 123 11.32 10.28 3.15
N PRO A 124 11.16 9.07 2.60
CA PRO A 124 9.86 8.43 2.48
C PRO A 124 9.21 8.30 3.85
N VAL A 125 7.92 8.62 3.92
CA VAL A 125 7.14 8.40 5.15
C VAL A 125 6.90 6.90 5.31
N LEU A 126 7.59 6.27 6.22
CA LEU A 126 7.52 4.84 6.47
C LEU A 126 6.73 4.52 7.76
N PRO A 127 6.12 3.34 7.79
CA PRO A 127 5.85 2.47 6.64
C PRO A 127 4.85 3.10 5.66
N SER A 128 5.03 2.85 4.37
CA SER A 128 3.99 3.15 3.39
C SER A 128 2.79 2.24 3.62
N VAL A 129 1.58 2.77 3.50
CA VAL A 129 0.35 1.99 3.64
C VAL A 129 -0.31 1.82 2.29
N VAL A 130 -0.49 0.57 1.85
CA VAL A 130 -1.20 0.25 0.61
C VAL A 130 -2.54 -0.37 0.96
N VAL A 131 -3.62 0.27 0.52
CA VAL A 131 -4.99 -0.13 0.78
C VAL A 131 -5.60 -0.74 -0.47
N ILE A 132 -5.96 -2.02 -0.43
CA ILE A 132 -6.69 -2.69 -1.49
C ILE A 132 -8.18 -2.42 -1.28
N ALA A 133 -8.80 -1.71 -2.22
CA ALA A 133 -10.23 -1.43 -2.23
C ALA A 133 -10.96 -2.38 -3.17
N ASP A 134 -11.31 -3.55 -2.66
CA ASP A 134 -12.00 -4.61 -3.40
C ASP A 134 -13.52 -4.34 -3.53
N ASP A 135 -14.15 -3.88 -2.47
CA ASP A 135 -15.52 -3.44 -2.48
C ASP A 135 -15.64 -2.13 -1.70
N ALA A 136 -15.56 -1.03 -2.43
CA ALA A 136 -15.65 0.31 -1.89
C ALA A 136 -17.10 0.81 -1.79
N SER A 137 -18.10 -0.08 -1.78
CA SER A 137 -19.51 0.29 -1.64
C SER A 137 -19.78 0.99 -0.30
N VAL A 138 -19.00 0.65 0.74
CA VAL A 138 -19.08 1.28 2.03
C VAL A 138 -18.27 2.56 2.04
N GLU A 139 -18.97 3.71 2.08
CA GLU A 139 -18.37 5.04 2.26
C GLU A 139 -17.31 5.42 1.21
N ARG A 140 -17.59 5.09 -0.06
CA ARG A 140 -16.72 5.37 -1.21
C ARG A 140 -16.13 6.80 -1.19
N ALA A 141 -16.92 7.80 -0.80
CA ALA A 141 -16.46 9.18 -0.76
C ALA A 141 -15.33 9.42 0.25
N ARG A 142 -15.32 8.71 1.38
CA ARG A 142 -14.23 8.79 2.37
C ARG A 142 -12.95 8.19 1.81
N LEU A 143 -13.06 7.01 1.18
CA LEU A 143 -11.91 6.33 0.58
C LEU A 143 -11.33 7.15 -0.59
N VAL A 144 -12.16 7.82 -1.39
CA VAL A 144 -11.68 8.76 -2.43
C VAL A 144 -10.87 9.90 -1.81
N ARG A 145 -11.35 10.50 -0.71
CA ARG A 145 -10.58 11.56 -0.01
C ARG A 145 -9.23 11.05 0.53
N ILE A 146 -9.18 9.81 1.02
CA ILE A 146 -7.92 9.18 1.42
C ILE A 146 -7.00 9.03 0.21
N ALA A 147 -7.53 8.55 -0.93
CA ALA A 147 -6.76 8.37 -2.16
C ALA A 147 -6.24 9.70 -2.75
N GLU A 148 -6.93 10.82 -2.53
CA GLU A 148 -6.50 12.15 -2.96
C GLU A 148 -5.44 12.77 -2.06
N ARG A 149 -5.53 12.55 -0.74
CA ARG A 149 -4.70 13.21 0.28
C ARG A 149 -3.55 12.35 0.81
N GLY A 150 -3.66 11.04 0.63
CA GLY A 150 -2.74 10.05 1.18
C GLY A 150 -1.38 9.96 0.47
N PRO A 151 -1.29 10.09 -0.85
CA PRO A 151 -0.04 9.85 -1.59
C PRO A 151 1.14 10.71 -1.10
N ASP A 152 0.90 11.96 -0.76
CA ASP A 152 1.92 12.89 -0.23
C ASP A 152 2.47 12.44 1.13
N VAL A 153 1.77 11.55 1.81
CA VAL A 153 2.12 11.06 3.16
C VAL A 153 2.22 9.53 3.24
N GLY A 154 2.47 8.88 2.10
CA GLY A 154 2.76 7.45 2.03
C GLY A 154 1.54 6.55 2.24
N VAL A 155 0.33 7.00 1.88
CA VAL A 155 -0.89 6.18 1.90
C VAL A 155 -1.45 6.09 0.48
N TYR A 156 -1.50 4.88 -0.07
CA TYR A 156 -1.89 4.62 -1.45
C TYR A 156 -3.09 3.69 -1.53
N VAL A 157 -3.96 3.88 -2.54
CA VAL A 157 -5.14 3.05 -2.71
C VAL A 157 -5.06 2.33 -4.07
N VAL A 158 -5.21 1.02 -4.03
CA VAL A 158 -5.38 0.15 -5.21
C VAL A 158 -6.87 -0.20 -5.31
N TRP A 159 -7.52 0.31 -6.34
CA TRP A 159 -8.94 0.12 -6.58
C TRP A 159 -9.20 -1.05 -7.51
N LEU A 160 -10.12 -1.94 -7.14
CA LEU A 160 -10.58 -3.01 -8.01
C LEU A 160 -11.95 -2.65 -8.60
N GLY A 161 -12.05 -2.71 -9.92
CA GLY A 161 -13.27 -2.33 -10.65
C GLY A 161 -13.56 -3.27 -11.83
N LEU A 162 -14.73 -3.11 -12.42
CA LEU A 162 -15.11 -3.87 -13.62
C LEU A 162 -14.65 -3.18 -14.91
N THR A 163 -14.60 -1.87 -14.92
CA THR A 163 -14.23 -1.06 -16.08
C THR A 163 -13.45 0.17 -15.64
N VAL A 164 -12.70 0.77 -16.56
CA VAL A 164 -11.99 2.03 -16.32
C VAL A 164 -12.96 3.15 -15.89
N ALA A 165 -14.14 3.20 -16.47
CA ALA A 165 -15.17 4.22 -16.14
C ALA A 165 -15.71 4.09 -14.70
N ALA A 166 -15.61 2.91 -14.07
CA ALA A 166 -16.02 2.67 -12.71
C ALA A 166 -14.95 3.07 -11.67
N LEU A 167 -13.72 3.32 -12.11
CA LEU A 167 -12.63 3.74 -11.23
C LEU A 167 -12.80 5.22 -10.81
N PRO A 168 -12.43 5.59 -9.58
CA PRO A 168 -12.47 6.99 -9.17
C PRO A 168 -11.38 7.81 -9.88
N ALA A 169 -11.61 9.11 -10.04
CA ALA A 169 -10.66 10.04 -10.66
C ALA A 169 -9.33 10.16 -9.89
N ALA A 170 -9.30 9.73 -8.63
CA ALA A 170 -8.10 9.62 -7.83
C ALA A 170 -7.10 8.57 -8.38
N CYS A 171 -7.56 7.60 -9.18
CA CYS A 171 -6.70 6.65 -9.89
C CYS A 171 -6.04 7.36 -11.08
N ARG A 172 -4.79 7.78 -10.93
CA ARG A 172 -4.02 8.45 -12.00
C ARG A 172 -3.25 7.47 -12.88
N ALA A 173 -3.27 6.21 -12.53
CA ALA A 173 -2.86 5.08 -13.36
C ALA A 173 -3.91 3.97 -13.26
N PHE A 174 -4.05 3.18 -14.31
CA PHE A 174 -4.90 2.00 -14.28
C PHE A 174 -4.30 0.87 -15.10
N VAL A 175 -4.66 -0.35 -14.73
CA VAL A 175 -4.41 -1.56 -15.51
C VAL A 175 -5.78 -2.11 -15.90
N GLU A 176 -6.04 -2.17 -17.19
CA GLU A 176 -7.19 -2.90 -17.73
C GLU A 176 -6.73 -4.30 -18.06
N VAL A 177 -7.22 -5.26 -17.27
CA VAL A 177 -6.81 -6.66 -17.37
C VAL A 177 -7.61 -7.35 -18.45
N GLY A 178 -6.94 -7.96 -19.38
CA GLY A 178 -7.52 -8.72 -20.48
C GLY A 178 -6.84 -10.08 -20.65
N PRO A 179 -7.42 -10.99 -21.42
CA PRO A 179 -6.89 -12.34 -21.60
C PRO A 179 -5.53 -12.31 -22.31
N GLY A 180 -4.59 -13.13 -21.85
CA GLY A 180 -3.25 -13.24 -22.42
C GLY A 180 -2.49 -11.92 -22.40
N HIS A 181 -2.02 -11.45 -23.58
CA HIS A 181 -1.38 -10.14 -23.73
C HIS A 181 -2.38 -9.02 -24.05
N GLY A 182 -3.65 -9.21 -23.73
CA GLY A 182 -4.72 -8.26 -24.01
C GLY A 182 -4.83 -7.14 -22.97
N SER A 183 -3.97 -7.12 -21.95
CA SER A 183 -4.01 -6.09 -20.92
C SER A 183 -3.41 -4.76 -21.42
N SER A 184 -3.78 -3.67 -20.76
CA SER A 184 -3.25 -2.33 -21.01
C SER A 184 -2.98 -1.56 -19.73
N VAL A 185 -2.00 -0.65 -19.75
CA VAL A 185 -1.71 0.31 -18.68
C VAL A 185 -2.01 1.72 -19.18
N GLY A 186 -2.82 2.45 -18.43
CA GLY A 186 -3.06 3.85 -18.68
C GLY A 186 -2.40 4.76 -17.65
N LEU A 187 -1.69 5.79 -18.09
CA LEU A 187 -1.10 6.85 -17.29
C LEU A 187 -1.86 8.15 -17.54
N VAL A 188 -2.86 8.46 -16.72
CA VAL A 188 -3.84 9.52 -16.95
C VAL A 188 -3.17 10.88 -17.13
N ARG A 189 -2.22 11.25 -16.27
CA ARG A 189 -1.52 12.54 -16.36
C ARG A 189 -0.70 12.72 -17.64
N ARG A 190 -0.28 11.62 -18.27
CA ARG A 190 0.51 11.63 -19.50
C ARG A 190 -0.35 11.46 -20.76
N GLY A 191 -1.65 11.19 -20.59
CA GLY A 191 -2.53 10.82 -21.71
C GLY A 191 -2.03 9.58 -22.46
N LEU A 192 -1.28 8.69 -21.79
CA LEU A 192 -0.62 7.55 -22.42
C LEU A 192 -1.33 6.27 -22.05
N VAL A 193 -1.62 5.44 -23.04
CA VAL A 193 -2.08 4.06 -22.87
C VAL A 193 -1.09 3.13 -23.58
N ILE A 194 -0.55 2.17 -22.85
CA ILE A 194 0.33 1.14 -23.37
C ILE A 194 -0.47 -0.16 -23.39
N GLY A 195 -0.78 -0.65 -24.57
CA GLY A 195 -1.52 -1.91 -24.77
C GLY A 195 -0.60 -3.10 -25.01
N ARG A 196 -1.19 -4.28 -25.06
CA ARG A 196 -0.52 -5.55 -25.35
C ARG A 196 0.54 -5.90 -24.30
N ILE A 197 0.22 -5.67 -23.03
CA ILE A 197 1.06 -6.07 -21.92
C ILE A 197 0.61 -7.42 -21.34
N ALA A 198 1.57 -8.17 -20.79
CA ALA A 198 1.30 -9.28 -19.91
C ALA A 198 1.20 -8.78 -18.47
N THR A 199 0.25 -9.30 -17.71
CA THR A 199 0.12 -9.06 -16.28
C THR A 199 0.51 -10.30 -15.52
N GLU A 200 1.25 -10.12 -14.43
CA GLU A 200 1.49 -11.21 -13.48
C GLU A 200 0.18 -11.57 -12.76
N SER A 201 0.01 -12.85 -12.47
CA SER A 201 -1.16 -13.37 -11.78
C SER A 201 -0.78 -14.36 -10.69
N VAL A 202 -1.47 -14.31 -9.56
CA VAL A 202 -1.28 -15.23 -8.44
C VAL A 202 -2.66 -15.74 -8.02
N ASP A 203 -2.85 -17.05 -8.06
CA ASP A 203 -4.08 -17.68 -7.58
C ASP A 203 -4.16 -17.65 -6.04
N THR A 204 -5.37 -17.85 -5.51
CA THR A 204 -5.62 -17.81 -4.06
C THR A 204 -4.79 -18.84 -3.29
N ALA A 205 -4.56 -20.03 -3.86
CA ALA A 205 -3.83 -21.10 -3.19
C ALA A 205 -2.33 -20.77 -3.13
N ALA A 206 -1.76 -20.17 -4.17
CA ALA A 206 -0.38 -19.70 -4.18
C ALA A 206 -0.17 -18.56 -3.18
N ALA A 207 -1.10 -17.58 -3.13
CA ALA A 207 -1.07 -16.50 -2.16
C ALA A 207 -1.15 -17.02 -0.70
N ASP A 208 -2.06 -17.96 -0.42
CA ASP A 208 -2.17 -18.58 0.92
C ASP A 208 -0.91 -19.34 1.32
N ARG A 209 -0.32 -20.13 0.42
CA ARG A 209 0.96 -20.85 0.68
C ARG A 209 2.07 -19.87 1.01
N LEU A 210 2.22 -18.81 0.21
CA LEU A 210 3.25 -17.79 0.44
C LEU A 210 3.04 -17.08 1.78
N ALA A 211 1.82 -16.63 2.07
CA ALA A 211 1.50 -15.94 3.30
C ALA A 211 1.84 -16.77 4.53
N ARG A 212 1.50 -18.08 4.51
CA ARG A 212 1.85 -19.00 5.60
C ARG A 212 3.36 -19.22 5.73
N GLN A 213 4.11 -19.21 4.62
CA GLN A 213 5.57 -19.30 4.67
C GLN A 213 6.21 -18.03 5.24
N LEU A 214 5.62 -16.87 4.98
CA LEU A 214 6.09 -15.59 5.50
C LEU A 214 5.62 -15.32 6.94
N ALA A 215 4.52 -15.93 7.40
CA ALA A 215 3.95 -15.70 8.73
C ALA A 215 4.96 -15.76 9.90
N PRO A 216 5.93 -16.70 9.93
CA PRO A 216 6.94 -16.77 10.99
C PRO A 216 8.11 -15.80 10.81
N VAL A 217 8.17 -15.06 9.70
CA VAL A 217 9.29 -14.14 9.42
C VAL A 217 9.16 -12.91 10.29
N VAL A 218 10.17 -12.66 11.10
CA VAL A 218 10.30 -11.46 11.94
C VAL A 218 11.24 -10.48 11.24
N ASP A 219 10.82 -9.22 11.14
CA ASP A 219 11.66 -8.15 10.62
C ASP A 219 12.73 -7.78 11.66
N ALA A 220 13.94 -8.33 11.49
CA ALA A 220 15.07 -8.05 12.40
C ALA A 220 15.71 -6.68 12.16
N GLY A 221 15.39 -6.01 11.04
CA GLY A 221 15.87 -4.65 10.71
C GLY A 221 14.99 -3.55 11.30
N ALA A 222 13.80 -3.90 11.79
CA ALA A 222 12.95 -2.94 12.45
C ALA A 222 13.60 -2.47 13.77
N PRO A 223 13.57 -1.16 14.08
CA PRO A 223 14.04 -0.68 15.36
C PRO A 223 13.26 -1.39 16.47
N VAL A 224 13.92 -2.27 17.20
CA VAL A 224 13.37 -2.81 18.42
C VAL A 224 13.23 -1.60 19.36
N ALA A 225 12.04 -1.33 19.85
CA ALA A 225 11.86 -0.38 20.93
C ALA A 225 12.67 -0.93 22.10
N ASP A 226 13.85 -0.37 22.28
CA ASP A 226 14.74 -0.74 23.39
C ASP A 226 14.12 -0.17 24.67
N GLU A 227 13.40 -1.01 25.39
CA GLU A 227 12.89 -0.71 26.74
C GLU A 227 13.99 -0.81 27.79
N SER A 228 15.26 -1.02 27.39
CA SER A 228 16.37 -1.03 28.31
C SER A 228 16.65 0.37 28.84
N ASP A 229 16.86 0.47 30.18
CA ASP A 229 17.31 1.68 30.88
C ASP A 229 18.76 2.09 30.53
N LEU A 230 19.32 1.57 29.45
CA LEU A 230 20.66 1.93 29.00
C LEU A 230 20.66 3.34 28.38
N PRO A 231 21.56 4.22 28.81
CA PRO A 231 21.67 5.56 28.28
C PRO A 231 21.98 5.50 26.77
N ARG A 232 21.14 6.15 25.96
CA ARG A 232 21.25 6.18 24.49
C ARG A 232 22.51 6.90 23.96
N THR A 233 23.22 7.59 24.84
CA THR A 233 24.51 8.23 24.54
C THR A 233 25.44 8.06 25.71
N MET A 234 26.65 7.55 25.47
CA MET A 234 27.72 7.50 26.47
C MET A 234 28.91 8.27 25.91
N SER A 235 29.42 9.22 26.72
CA SER A 235 30.65 9.93 26.35
C SER A 235 31.84 8.99 26.50
N VAL A 236 32.71 8.92 25.48
CA VAL A 236 33.95 8.13 25.51
C VAL A 236 34.83 8.54 26.70
N VAL A 237 34.78 9.80 27.13
CA VAL A 237 35.51 10.33 28.28
C VAL A 237 35.03 9.72 29.61
N THR A 238 33.73 9.38 29.69
CA THR A 238 33.19 8.73 30.90
C THR A 238 33.55 7.24 30.99
N LEU A 239 33.93 6.63 29.87
CA LEU A 239 34.29 5.21 29.78
C LEU A 239 35.79 4.99 30.06
N LEU A 240 36.62 6.03 29.89
CA LEU A 240 38.09 5.99 30.08
C LEU A 240 38.56 6.67 31.36
N GLY A 241 37.62 7.17 32.17
CA GLY A 241 37.79 7.92 33.42
C GLY A 241 38.34 7.31 34.58
#